data_57c5be475b37833952fad402d4c786bd
#
_entry.id   57c5be475b37833952fad402d4c786bd
#
_cell.length_a   1.000
_cell.length_b   1.000
_cell.length_c   1.000
_cell.angle_alpha   90.00
_cell.angle_beta   90.00
_cell.angle_gamma   90.00
#
_symmetry.space_group_name_H-M   'P 1'
#
loop_
_entity.id
_entity.type
_entity.pdbx_description
1 polymer ?
#
loop_
_entity_poly.entity_id
_entity_poly.type
_entity_poly.pdbx_seq_one_letter_code
_entity_poly.pdbx_strand_id
1 'polypeptide(L)'
;ALSRAGLEKYGKKPLIVTGKYTAKSAAAEELLKYAPNGVIFDGITGEPTVEMINAGVAAYHENSCDHVIGIGGGSALDSAKAIAAMSTLGGNIADYMGREIDGAFPPMILIPTTAGTGSEATKFTIITDTEKDIKMLLKGDKLLPDLAVLDYSYTISSPKSITAATGMDALTHAIESYTSRKANPITDTFALSALKRIFTNLPVAYNDPENEYAREQMLIAAYEAGVCINNASVTIVHGMSRPIGALFHVPHGISNAMLDIKCLGFAAQGAADKFAAAARSTGVSESGDDDAAAQDFLTALEKLCRAVEIPTLAEYGIDREKFFSVMDKMADDAIASGSPSNTIREVTKQDILNIYASLWD
;
A
#
# COMPACT_ATOMS: atom_id res chain seq x y z
N ALA A 1 17.41 -9.16 -10.41
CA ALA A 1 16.13 -9.71 -10.94
C ALA A 1 15.95 -9.41 -12.43
N LEU A 2 16.26 -8.20 -12.91
CA LEU A 2 16.02 -7.76 -14.30
C LEU A 2 16.62 -8.68 -15.37
N SER A 3 17.82 -9.23 -15.14
CA SER A 3 18.48 -10.17 -16.07
C SER A 3 17.70 -11.46 -16.33
N ARG A 4 16.72 -11.78 -15.48
CA ARG A 4 15.83 -12.95 -15.60
C ARG A 4 14.41 -12.59 -16.02
N ALA A 5 14.08 -11.30 -16.08
CA ALA A 5 12.72 -10.82 -16.33
C ALA A 5 12.27 -11.02 -17.78
N GLY A 6 13.21 -11.05 -18.74
CA GLY A 6 12.90 -11.23 -20.17
C GLY A 6 12.02 -10.09 -20.71
N LEU A 7 12.39 -8.84 -20.38
CA LEU A 7 11.59 -7.64 -20.68
C LEU A 7 11.29 -7.50 -22.17
N GLU A 8 12.19 -7.97 -23.03
CA GLU A 8 12.06 -7.96 -24.52
C GLU A 8 10.84 -8.71 -25.04
N LYS A 9 10.22 -9.59 -24.24
CA LYS A 9 9.02 -10.34 -24.61
C LYS A 9 7.76 -9.48 -24.57
N TYR A 10 7.79 -8.38 -23.82
CA TYR A 10 6.64 -7.51 -23.60
C TYR A 10 6.55 -6.36 -24.63
N GLY A 11 7.66 -6.02 -25.28
CA GLY A 11 7.70 -4.95 -26.28
C GLY A 11 9.13 -4.50 -26.56
N LYS A 12 9.24 -3.45 -27.37
CA LYS A 12 10.54 -2.91 -27.82
C LYS A 12 10.85 -1.53 -27.26
N LYS A 13 9.81 -0.75 -26.93
CA LYS A 13 9.94 0.64 -26.52
C LYS A 13 9.00 0.98 -25.35
N PRO A 14 9.42 0.72 -24.11
CA PRO A 14 8.60 1.04 -22.94
C PRO A 14 8.50 2.53 -22.68
N LEU A 15 7.36 2.98 -22.15
CA LEU A 15 7.31 4.15 -21.30
C LEU A 15 7.69 3.73 -19.89
N ILE A 16 8.77 4.29 -19.35
CA ILE A 16 9.23 4.04 -17.97
C ILE A 16 8.65 5.10 -17.06
N VAL A 17 7.61 4.75 -16.33
CA VAL A 17 6.87 5.65 -15.43
C VAL A 17 7.52 5.64 -14.05
N THR A 18 7.92 6.81 -13.55
CA THR A 18 8.65 6.93 -12.29
C THR A 18 8.54 8.34 -11.69
N GLY A 19 9.09 8.51 -10.49
CA GLY A 19 9.29 9.82 -9.88
C GLY A 19 10.70 10.38 -10.14
N LYS A 20 10.89 11.67 -9.96
CA LYS A 20 12.15 12.39 -10.22
C LYS A 20 13.38 11.81 -9.51
N TYR A 21 13.19 11.29 -8.29
CA TYR A 21 14.28 10.68 -7.53
C TYR A 21 14.72 9.36 -8.16
N THR A 22 13.76 8.47 -8.41
CA THR A 22 14.03 7.15 -8.99
C THR A 22 14.55 7.26 -10.43
N ALA A 23 14.10 8.24 -11.21
CA ALA A 23 14.59 8.49 -12.57
C ALA A 23 16.11 8.71 -12.65
N LYS A 24 16.72 9.17 -11.55
CA LYS A 24 18.16 9.45 -11.44
C LYS A 24 18.91 8.43 -10.60
N SER A 25 18.26 7.33 -10.22
CA SER A 25 18.85 6.30 -9.37
C SER A 25 19.56 5.22 -10.18
N ALA A 26 20.43 4.48 -9.51
CA ALA A 26 21.07 3.31 -10.09
C ALA A 26 20.06 2.26 -10.60
N ALA A 27 18.88 2.18 -10.00
CA ALA A 27 17.81 1.28 -10.45
C ALA A 27 17.29 1.64 -11.85
N ALA A 28 17.08 2.93 -12.15
CA ALA A 28 16.69 3.36 -13.48
C ALA A 28 17.81 3.18 -14.51
N GLU A 29 19.07 3.44 -14.11
CA GLU A 29 20.24 3.20 -14.96
C GLU A 29 20.39 1.70 -15.29
N GLU A 30 20.18 0.83 -14.31
CA GLU A 30 20.19 -0.61 -14.53
C GLU A 30 19.04 -1.03 -15.46
N LEU A 31 17.82 -0.54 -15.23
CA LEU A 31 16.67 -0.86 -16.07
C LEU A 31 16.94 -0.50 -17.55
N LEU A 32 17.54 0.65 -17.82
CA LEU A 32 17.87 1.08 -19.18
C LEU A 32 18.89 0.16 -19.90
N LYS A 33 19.69 -0.63 -19.18
CA LYS A 33 20.54 -1.64 -19.81
C LYS A 33 19.74 -2.81 -20.42
N TYR A 34 18.55 -3.08 -19.83
CA TYR A 34 17.64 -4.14 -20.31
C TYR A 34 16.49 -3.61 -21.16
N ALA A 35 16.26 -2.31 -21.13
CA ALA A 35 15.27 -1.59 -21.94
C ALA A 35 15.91 -0.35 -22.60
N PRO A 36 16.89 -0.51 -23.52
CA PRO A 36 17.70 0.61 -24.00
C PRO A 36 16.93 1.64 -24.83
N ASN A 37 15.76 1.28 -25.35
CA ASN A 37 14.87 2.20 -26.08
C ASN A 37 13.81 2.83 -25.18
N GLY A 38 13.88 2.60 -23.85
CA GLY A 38 12.90 3.11 -22.91
C GLY A 38 12.90 4.63 -22.83
N VAL A 39 11.69 5.19 -22.76
CA VAL A 39 11.46 6.62 -22.56
C VAL A 39 11.09 6.85 -21.10
N ILE A 40 11.90 7.62 -20.37
CA ILE A 40 11.61 7.94 -18.99
C ILE A 40 10.56 9.05 -18.93
N PHE A 41 9.48 8.79 -18.21
CA PHE A 41 8.50 9.77 -17.77
C PHE A 41 8.61 9.92 -16.24
N ASP A 42 9.24 10.99 -15.79
CA ASP A 42 9.50 11.31 -14.37
C ASP A 42 8.50 12.30 -13.77
N GLY A 43 7.35 12.43 -14.41
CA GLY A 43 6.30 13.39 -14.05
C GLY A 43 5.51 13.04 -12.78
N ILE A 44 5.79 11.90 -12.13
CA ILE A 44 5.09 11.51 -10.90
C ILE A 44 5.80 12.16 -9.70
N THR A 45 5.25 13.29 -9.24
CA THR A 45 5.90 14.13 -8.22
C THR A 45 5.34 13.97 -6.81
N GLY A 46 4.38 13.08 -6.61
CA GLY A 46 3.70 12.84 -5.34
C GLY A 46 2.61 11.81 -5.50
N GLU A 47 1.49 12.00 -4.79
CA GLU A 47 0.28 11.20 -5.04
C GLU A 47 -0.21 11.42 -6.48
N PRO A 48 -0.58 10.35 -7.21
CA PRO A 48 -0.97 10.47 -8.61
C PRO A 48 -2.21 11.34 -8.78
N THR A 49 -2.19 12.24 -9.77
CA THR A 49 -3.35 13.05 -10.15
C THR A 49 -3.77 12.76 -11.58
N VAL A 50 -5.00 13.14 -11.92
CA VAL A 50 -5.54 13.02 -13.29
C VAL A 50 -4.60 13.69 -14.31
N GLU A 51 -4.04 14.86 -13.98
CA GLU A 51 -3.15 15.62 -14.86
C GLU A 51 -1.83 14.86 -15.10
N MET A 52 -1.27 14.23 -14.04
CA MET A 52 -0.05 13.42 -14.19
C MET A 52 -0.30 12.21 -15.10
N ILE A 53 -1.48 11.56 -14.97
CA ILE A 53 -1.85 10.45 -15.82
C ILE A 53 -2.00 10.91 -17.29
N ASN A 54 -2.71 12.01 -17.53
CA ASN A 54 -2.88 12.58 -18.87
C ASN A 54 -1.54 12.92 -19.52
N ALA A 55 -0.61 13.52 -18.77
CA ALA A 55 0.74 13.81 -19.23
C ALA A 55 1.53 12.52 -19.58
N GLY A 56 1.38 11.47 -18.78
CA GLY A 56 2.01 10.18 -19.05
C GLY A 56 1.43 9.50 -20.30
N VAL A 57 0.11 9.57 -20.52
CA VAL A 57 -0.56 9.08 -21.73
C VAL A 57 -0.08 9.83 -22.96
N ALA A 58 0.04 11.17 -22.89
CA ALA A 58 0.60 11.97 -23.98
C ALA A 58 2.03 11.53 -24.31
N ALA A 59 2.90 11.39 -23.30
CA ALA A 59 4.27 10.92 -23.47
C ALA A 59 4.34 9.51 -24.10
N TYR A 60 3.43 8.61 -23.73
CA TYR A 60 3.33 7.27 -24.33
C TYR A 60 3.08 7.34 -25.83
N HIS A 61 2.10 8.13 -26.28
CA HIS A 61 1.74 8.27 -27.68
C HIS A 61 2.78 9.07 -28.49
N GLU A 62 3.25 10.19 -27.98
CA GLU A 62 4.25 11.04 -28.66
C GLU A 62 5.53 10.27 -28.96
N ASN A 63 5.91 9.36 -28.08
CA ASN A 63 7.09 8.55 -28.26
C ASN A 63 6.81 7.19 -28.94
N SER A 64 5.56 6.90 -29.32
CA SER A 64 5.18 5.61 -29.92
C SER A 64 5.65 4.41 -29.08
N CYS A 65 5.41 4.49 -27.75
CA CYS A 65 5.70 3.40 -26.83
C CYS A 65 4.73 2.22 -27.08
N ASP A 66 5.16 1.00 -26.79
CA ASP A 66 4.38 -0.22 -27.05
C ASP A 66 4.04 -1.00 -25.77
N HIS A 67 4.64 -0.63 -24.62
CA HIS A 67 4.31 -1.17 -23.29
C HIS A 67 4.71 -0.16 -22.20
N VAL A 68 4.36 -0.47 -20.95
CA VAL A 68 4.61 0.40 -19.80
C VAL A 68 5.44 -0.35 -18.76
N ILE A 69 6.47 0.30 -18.22
CA ILE A 69 7.23 -0.18 -17.06
C ILE A 69 7.08 0.86 -15.95
N GLY A 70 6.44 0.48 -14.83
CA GLY A 70 6.42 1.29 -13.62
C GLY A 70 7.58 0.92 -12.70
N ILE A 71 8.41 1.89 -12.30
CA ILE A 71 9.48 1.68 -11.33
C ILE A 71 9.45 2.76 -10.25
N GLY A 72 9.29 2.36 -8.99
CA GLY A 72 9.17 3.29 -7.87
C GLY A 72 8.33 2.78 -6.71
N GLY A 73 7.91 3.69 -5.84
CA GLY A 73 6.91 3.40 -4.82
C GLY A 73 5.49 3.33 -5.40
N GLY A 74 4.50 3.14 -4.54
CA GLY A 74 3.08 2.95 -4.93
C GLY A 74 2.57 3.98 -5.93
N SER A 75 2.90 5.27 -5.75
CA SER A 75 2.47 6.34 -6.67
C SER A 75 2.93 6.12 -8.11
N ALA A 76 4.18 5.70 -8.32
CA ALA A 76 4.70 5.41 -9.65
C ALA A 76 4.03 4.16 -10.26
N LEU A 77 3.83 3.11 -9.45
CA LEU A 77 3.20 1.87 -9.89
C LEU A 77 1.72 2.08 -10.22
N ASP A 78 0.99 2.81 -9.40
CA ASP A 78 -0.41 3.16 -9.64
C ASP A 78 -0.55 4.03 -10.90
N SER A 79 0.35 5.00 -11.08
CA SER A 79 0.37 5.82 -12.30
C SER A 79 0.66 4.98 -13.54
N ALA A 80 1.57 4.01 -13.47
CA ALA A 80 1.87 3.12 -14.59
C ALA A 80 0.65 2.31 -15.01
N LYS A 81 -0.12 1.77 -14.06
CA LYS A 81 -1.39 1.08 -14.33
C LYS A 81 -2.40 1.99 -15.03
N ALA A 82 -2.59 3.18 -14.47
CA ALA A 82 -3.53 4.16 -15.00
C ALA A 82 -3.13 4.62 -16.42
N ILE A 83 -1.84 4.90 -16.65
CA ILE A 83 -1.32 5.29 -17.98
C ILE A 83 -1.48 4.14 -18.98
N ALA A 84 -1.16 2.89 -18.61
CA ALA A 84 -1.36 1.73 -19.47
C ALA A 84 -2.82 1.60 -19.90
N ALA A 85 -3.75 1.69 -18.95
CA ALA A 85 -5.18 1.62 -19.26
C ALA A 85 -5.64 2.78 -20.16
N MET A 86 -5.32 4.01 -19.79
CA MET A 86 -5.80 5.20 -20.51
C MET A 86 -5.12 5.41 -21.86
N SER A 87 -3.96 4.81 -22.10
CA SER A 87 -3.31 4.84 -23.44
C SER A 87 -4.14 4.16 -24.52
N THR A 88 -5.05 3.27 -24.15
CA THR A 88 -5.95 2.58 -25.12
C THR A 88 -7.41 2.98 -24.96
N LEU A 89 -7.87 3.26 -23.74
CA LEU A 89 -9.27 3.63 -23.49
C LEU A 89 -9.58 5.06 -23.94
N GLY A 90 -8.62 5.98 -23.79
CA GLY A 90 -8.84 7.41 -24.01
C GLY A 90 -9.82 8.01 -23.01
N GLY A 91 -10.13 9.30 -23.19
CA GLY A 91 -11.04 10.02 -22.29
C GLY A 91 -10.39 10.43 -20.97
N ASN A 92 -11.20 10.57 -19.91
CA ASN A 92 -10.73 10.96 -18.60
C ASN A 92 -10.83 9.78 -17.61
N ILE A 93 -9.74 9.49 -16.92
CA ILE A 93 -9.71 8.40 -15.92
C ILE A 93 -10.72 8.61 -14.77
N ALA A 94 -11.08 9.86 -14.47
CA ALA A 94 -12.11 10.18 -13.47
C ALA A 94 -13.51 9.62 -13.83
N ASP A 95 -13.79 9.38 -15.11
CA ASP A 95 -15.05 8.80 -15.58
C ASP A 95 -15.21 7.33 -15.16
N TYR A 96 -14.15 6.70 -14.72
CA TYR A 96 -14.14 5.30 -14.27
C TYR A 96 -14.40 5.14 -12.76
N MET A 97 -14.58 6.24 -12.02
CA MET A 97 -14.97 6.14 -10.61
C MET A 97 -16.30 5.38 -10.46
N GLY A 98 -16.29 4.32 -9.65
CA GLY A 98 -17.46 3.46 -9.45
C GLY A 98 -17.73 2.45 -10.58
N ARG A 99 -16.88 2.41 -11.60
CA ARG A 99 -16.92 1.41 -12.69
C ARG A 99 -15.68 0.56 -12.68
N GLU A 100 -15.73 -0.58 -13.35
CA GLU A 100 -14.57 -1.42 -13.60
C GLU A 100 -13.81 -0.89 -14.83
N ILE A 101 -12.47 -0.79 -14.69
CA ILE A 101 -11.59 -0.48 -15.82
C ILE A 101 -11.29 -1.79 -16.53
N ASP A 102 -11.82 -1.96 -17.75
CA ASP A 102 -11.62 -3.13 -18.59
C ASP A 102 -11.25 -2.74 -20.02
N GLY A 103 -10.46 -3.57 -20.68
CA GLY A 103 -10.02 -3.34 -22.05
C GLY A 103 -8.77 -4.14 -22.40
N ALA A 104 -8.29 -3.96 -23.64
CA ALA A 104 -7.01 -4.48 -24.08
C ALA A 104 -5.93 -3.42 -23.82
N PHE A 105 -5.13 -3.60 -22.79
CA PHE A 105 -4.06 -2.67 -22.42
C PHE A 105 -2.71 -3.13 -22.97
N PRO A 106 -1.75 -2.22 -23.18
CA PRO A 106 -0.38 -2.60 -23.49
C PRO A 106 0.21 -3.41 -22.33
N PRO A 107 1.18 -4.30 -22.57
CA PRO A 107 1.84 -5.04 -21.51
C PRO A 107 2.38 -4.11 -20.41
N MET A 108 2.28 -4.57 -19.19
CA MET A 108 2.63 -3.78 -18.02
C MET A 108 3.56 -4.54 -17.07
N ILE A 109 4.71 -3.95 -16.79
CA ILE A 109 5.71 -4.47 -15.84
C ILE A 109 5.82 -3.50 -14.66
N LEU A 110 5.74 -4.01 -13.44
CA LEU A 110 5.88 -3.21 -12.24
C LEU A 110 7.07 -3.64 -11.39
N ILE A 111 7.87 -2.66 -10.98
CA ILE A 111 9.14 -2.83 -10.25
C ILE A 111 9.10 -1.96 -8.99
N PRO A 112 8.67 -2.49 -7.84
CA PRO A 112 8.62 -1.73 -6.61
C PRO A 112 10.01 -1.38 -6.09
N THR A 113 10.17 -0.14 -5.60
CA THR A 113 11.39 0.31 -4.89
C THR A 113 11.13 0.57 -3.41
N THR A 114 9.92 0.26 -2.93
CA THR A 114 9.51 0.30 -1.53
C THR A 114 8.83 -1.02 -1.15
N ALA A 115 8.97 -1.43 0.08
CA ALA A 115 8.37 -2.65 0.60
C ALA A 115 7.14 -2.30 1.45
N GLY A 116 5.99 -2.04 0.79
CA GLY A 116 4.79 -1.59 1.52
C GLY A 116 3.49 -1.78 0.77
N THR A 117 3.24 -0.98 -0.25
CA THR A 117 1.92 -0.89 -0.88
C THR A 117 1.43 -2.17 -1.56
N GLY A 118 2.36 -3.02 -2.03
CA GLY A 118 2.01 -4.22 -2.80
C GLY A 118 1.25 -3.90 -4.10
N SER A 119 1.35 -2.67 -4.62
CA SER A 119 0.64 -2.25 -5.83
C SER A 119 0.93 -3.16 -7.02
N GLU A 120 2.13 -3.73 -7.09
CA GLU A 120 2.53 -4.69 -8.13
C GLU A 120 1.78 -6.04 -8.06
N ALA A 121 1.02 -6.28 -6.99
CA ALA A 121 0.20 -7.48 -6.80
C ALA A 121 -1.31 -7.19 -6.78
N THR A 122 -1.72 -5.95 -7.10
CA THR A 122 -3.12 -5.53 -6.97
C THR A 122 -3.73 -5.05 -8.28
N LYS A 123 -5.03 -5.23 -8.42
CA LYS A 123 -5.88 -4.71 -9.49
C LYS A 123 -6.46 -3.32 -9.22
N PHE A 124 -5.84 -2.58 -8.29
CA PHE A 124 -6.28 -1.25 -7.89
C PHE A 124 -5.28 -0.20 -8.37
N THR A 125 -5.77 0.99 -8.60
CA THR A 125 -4.96 2.20 -8.74
C THR A 125 -5.66 3.36 -8.04
N ILE A 126 -4.88 4.19 -7.33
CA ILE A 126 -5.42 5.33 -6.59
C ILE A 126 -4.97 6.60 -7.27
N ILE A 127 -5.93 7.36 -7.79
CA ILE A 127 -5.69 8.60 -8.53
C ILE A 127 -6.53 9.72 -7.91
N THR A 128 -5.94 10.87 -7.70
CA THR A 128 -6.62 12.05 -7.18
C THR A 128 -7.23 12.86 -8.34
N ASP A 129 -8.55 13.08 -8.28
CA ASP A 129 -9.25 14.08 -9.07
C ASP A 129 -9.11 15.42 -8.34
N THR A 130 -8.22 16.28 -8.83
CA THR A 130 -7.88 17.57 -8.21
C THR A 130 -8.98 18.61 -8.40
N GLU A 131 -9.84 18.46 -9.42
CA GLU A 131 -10.97 19.35 -9.65
C GLU A 131 -12.07 19.15 -8.60
N LYS A 132 -12.28 17.90 -8.17
CA LYS A 132 -13.29 17.53 -7.18
C LYS A 132 -12.74 17.31 -5.78
N ASP A 133 -11.41 17.36 -5.63
CA ASP A 133 -10.69 17.02 -4.39
C ASP A 133 -11.06 15.63 -3.85
N ILE A 134 -11.07 14.63 -4.77
CA ILE A 134 -11.45 13.25 -4.46
C ILE A 134 -10.30 12.29 -4.77
N LYS A 135 -9.94 11.47 -3.79
CA LYS A 135 -9.03 10.35 -3.95
C LYS A 135 -9.81 9.12 -4.44
N MET A 136 -9.72 8.84 -5.73
CA MET A 136 -10.45 7.77 -6.39
C MET A 136 -9.74 6.43 -6.23
N LEU A 137 -10.42 5.43 -5.68
CA LEU A 137 -10.00 4.03 -5.76
C LEU A 137 -10.61 3.43 -7.04
N LEU A 138 -9.79 3.24 -8.06
CA LEU A 138 -10.16 2.66 -9.34
C LEU A 138 -9.73 1.19 -9.37
N LYS A 139 -10.49 0.34 -10.05
CA LYS A 139 -10.25 -1.11 -10.08
C LYS A 139 -10.57 -1.73 -11.42
N GLY A 140 -9.89 -2.82 -11.72
CA GLY A 140 -10.15 -3.65 -12.89
C GLY A 140 -9.17 -4.83 -12.94
N ASP A 141 -9.63 -6.02 -13.29
CA ASP A 141 -8.76 -7.20 -13.32
C ASP A 141 -7.57 -7.03 -14.28
N LYS A 142 -7.73 -6.23 -15.32
CA LYS A 142 -6.69 -5.89 -16.30
C LYS A 142 -5.64 -4.89 -15.79
N LEU A 143 -5.83 -4.34 -14.60
CA LEU A 143 -4.81 -3.50 -13.94
C LEU A 143 -3.76 -4.34 -13.17
N LEU A 144 -3.95 -5.66 -13.05
CA LEU A 144 -2.87 -6.55 -12.62
C LEU A 144 -1.75 -6.51 -13.67
N PRO A 145 -0.48 -6.35 -13.26
CA PRO A 145 0.63 -6.33 -14.23
C PRO A 145 0.85 -7.71 -14.85
N ASP A 146 1.40 -7.72 -16.07
CA ASP A 146 1.85 -8.95 -16.72
C ASP A 146 3.09 -9.54 -16.04
N LEU A 147 3.87 -8.67 -15.38
CA LEU A 147 5.06 -9.06 -14.63
C LEU A 147 5.29 -8.11 -13.45
N ALA A 148 5.50 -8.67 -12.27
CA ALA A 148 6.08 -7.99 -11.11
C ALA A 148 7.53 -8.41 -10.95
N VAL A 149 8.46 -7.46 -10.88
CA VAL A 149 9.90 -7.73 -10.68
C VAL A 149 10.28 -7.29 -9.27
N LEU A 150 10.49 -8.25 -8.39
CA LEU A 150 10.89 -8.01 -7.01
C LEU A 150 12.41 -8.10 -6.89
N ASP A 151 13.05 -6.97 -6.61
CA ASP A 151 14.49 -6.89 -6.37
C ASP A 151 14.75 -6.01 -5.14
N TYR A 152 15.19 -6.63 -4.05
CA TYR A 152 15.41 -5.93 -2.78
C TYR A 152 16.46 -4.82 -2.89
N SER A 153 17.42 -4.94 -3.82
CA SER A 153 18.48 -3.94 -3.99
C SER A 153 17.93 -2.54 -4.30
N TYR A 154 16.74 -2.46 -4.91
CA TYR A 154 16.07 -1.19 -5.19
C TYR A 154 15.43 -0.55 -3.94
N THR A 155 15.28 -1.30 -2.86
CA THR A 155 14.74 -0.80 -1.59
C THR A 155 15.81 -0.30 -0.62
N ILE A 156 17.09 -0.61 -0.83
CA ILE A 156 18.20 -0.27 0.08
C ILE A 156 18.33 1.24 0.29
N SER A 157 18.09 2.04 -0.76
CA SER A 157 18.18 3.50 -0.69
C SER A 157 16.99 4.17 0.01
N SER A 158 15.99 3.41 0.45
CA SER A 158 14.83 3.96 1.14
C SER A 158 15.22 4.53 2.50
N PRO A 159 14.88 5.80 2.82
CA PRO A 159 15.12 6.39 4.14
C PRO A 159 14.38 5.59 5.25
N LYS A 160 14.86 5.71 6.48
CA LYS A 160 14.24 5.08 7.65
C LYS A 160 12.74 5.39 7.76
N SER A 161 12.34 6.65 7.55
CA SER A 161 10.93 7.06 7.60
C SER A 161 10.07 6.37 6.54
N ILE A 162 10.59 6.16 5.33
CA ILE A 162 9.90 5.40 4.28
C ILE A 162 9.86 3.91 4.64
N THR A 163 10.97 3.35 5.13
CA THR A 163 11.01 1.94 5.57
C THR A 163 9.97 1.67 6.67
N ALA A 164 9.86 2.55 7.69
CA ALA A 164 8.87 2.45 8.75
C ALA A 164 7.45 2.56 8.19
N ALA A 165 7.16 3.63 7.46
CA ALA A 165 5.82 3.90 6.92
C ALA A 165 5.33 2.76 6.02
N THR A 166 6.17 2.32 5.08
CA THR A 166 5.78 1.27 4.13
C THR A 166 5.74 -0.12 4.78
N GLY A 167 6.65 -0.41 5.69
CA GLY A 167 6.65 -1.68 6.43
C GLY A 167 5.43 -1.84 7.32
N MET A 168 5.00 -0.77 8.00
CA MET A 168 3.76 -0.77 8.78
C MET A 168 2.53 -0.84 7.88
N ASP A 169 2.54 -0.21 6.71
CA ASP A 169 1.47 -0.34 5.71
C ASP A 169 1.30 -1.80 5.25
N ALA A 170 2.40 -2.49 4.94
CA ALA A 170 2.38 -3.92 4.61
C ALA A 170 1.85 -4.77 5.77
N LEU A 171 2.20 -4.45 7.03
CA LEU A 171 1.65 -5.12 8.21
C LEU A 171 0.14 -4.92 8.29
N THR A 172 -0.32 -3.68 8.15
CA THR A 172 -1.75 -3.35 8.18
C THR A 172 -2.51 -4.08 7.07
N HIS A 173 -1.97 -4.12 5.85
CA HIS A 173 -2.53 -4.90 4.74
C HIS A 173 -2.68 -6.38 5.11
N ALA A 174 -1.64 -6.98 5.68
CA ALA A 174 -1.65 -8.40 6.04
C ALA A 174 -2.68 -8.71 7.13
N ILE A 175 -2.67 -7.96 8.26
CA ILE A 175 -3.57 -8.23 9.37
C ILE A 175 -5.03 -7.89 9.03
N GLU A 176 -5.30 -6.80 8.31
CA GLU A 176 -6.65 -6.45 7.92
C GLU A 176 -7.24 -7.45 6.94
N SER A 177 -6.48 -7.90 5.93
CA SER A 177 -6.96 -8.93 5.03
C SER A 177 -7.19 -10.27 5.73
N TYR A 178 -6.35 -10.63 6.70
CA TYR A 178 -6.50 -11.83 7.52
C TYR A 178 -7.77 -11.79 8.40
N THR A 179 -8.08 -10.63 8.95
CA THR A 179 -9.24 -10.39 9.81
C THR A 179 -10.42 -9.77 9.06
N SER A 180 -10.42 -9.83 7.73
CA SER A 180 -11.53 -9.40 6.89
C SER A 180 -12.62 -10.46 6.81
N ARG A 181 -13.89 -10.03 6.66
CA ARG A 181 -15.02 -10.91 6.30
C ARG A 181 -14.82 -11.64 4.96
N LYS A 182 -13.91 -11.14 4.10
CA LYS A 182 -13.57 -11.71 2.79
C LYS A 182 -12.36 -12.63 2.84
N ALA A 183 -11.75 -12.82 4.02
CA ALA A 183 -10.61 -13.70 4.19
C ALA A 183 -10.95 -15.14 3.75
N ASN A 184 -9.97 -15.83 3.22
CA ASN A 184 -10.09 -17.20 2.76
C ASN A 184 -8.76 -17.96 2.98
N PRO A 185 -8.75 -19.31 2.93
CA PRO A 185 -7.56 -20.08 3.28
C PRO A 185 -6.30 -19.72 2.48
N ILE A 186 -6.42 -19.24 1.24
CA ILE A 186 -5.27 -18.83 0.43
C ILE A 186 -4.72 -17.50 0.93
N THR A 187 -5.59 -16.50 1.13
CA THR A 187 -5.17 -15.21 1.68
C THR A 187 -4.64 -15.34 3.11
N ASP A 188 -5.23 -16.22 3.92
CA ASP A 188 -4.76 -16.47 5.28
C ASP A 188 -3.33 -17.01 5.32
N THR A 189 -2.96 -17.89 4.39
CA THR A 189 -1.58 -18.41 4.26
C THR A 189 -0.58 -17.29 3.97
N PHE A 190 -0.87 -16.44 2.99
CA PHE A 190 0.02 -15.33 2.65
C PHE A 190 0.07 -14.27 3.75
N ALA A 191 -1.07 -13.95 4.36
CA ALA A 191 -1.14 -12.95 5.44
C ALA A 191 -0.29 -13.36 6.65
N LEU A 192 -0.40 -14.62 7.11
CA LEU A 192 0.41 -15.12 8.22
C LEU A 192 1.91 -15.17 7.87
N SER A 193 2.25 -15.52 6.62
CA SER A 193 3.64 -15.45 6.12
C SER A 193 4.17 -14.02 6.15
N ALA A 194 3.40 -13.06 5.63
CA ALA A 194 3.77 -11.64 5.61
C ALA A 194 3.95 -11.10 7.04
N LEU A 195 3.00 -11.34 7.94
CA LEU A 195 3.09 -10.90 9.34
C LEU A 195 4.37 -11.43 10.00
N LYS A 196 4.68 -12.73 9.87
CA LYS A 196 5.90 -13.32 10.43
C LYS A 196 7.16 -12.64 9.90
N ARG A 197 7.24 -12.40 8.58
CA ARG A 197 8.37 -11.70 7.97
C ARG A 197 8.51 -10.28 8.51
N ILE A 198 7.40 -9.53 8.62
CA ILE A 198 7.41 -8.14 9.05
C ILE A 198 7.83 -8.01 10.51
N PHE A 199 7.22 -8.78 11.43
CA PHE A 199 7.59 -8.73 12.86
C PHE A 199 9.07 -9.04 13.10
N THR A 200 9.64 -9.95 12.28
CA THR A 200 11.04 -10.34 12.39
C THR A 200 11.98 -9.33 11.75
N ASN A 201 11.64 -8.81 10.57
CA ASN A 201 12.63 -8.12 9.72
C ASN A 201 12.43 -6.61 9.61
N LEU A 202 11.24 -6.05 9.90
CA LEU A 202 11.05 -4.60 9.84
C LEU A 202 11.97 -3.84 10.81
N PRO A 203 12.11 -4.25 12.09
CA PRO A 203 13.07 -3.59 12.99
C PRO A 203 14.51 -3.69 12.50
N VAL A 204 14.88 -4.80 11.86
CA VAL A 204 16.23 -5.00 11.31
C VAL A 204 16.44 -4.08 10.11
N ALA A 205 15.54 -4.09 9.13
CA ALA A 205 15.63 -3.23 7.94
C ALA A 205 15.58 -1.73 8.28
N TYR A 206 14.91 -1.36 9.38
CA TYR A 206 14.86 0.01 9.88
C TYR A 206 16.18 0.45 10.50
N ASN A 207 16.81 -0.39 11.33
CA ASN A 207 18.04 -0.05 12.04
C ASN A 207 19.29 -0.27 11.20
N ASP A 208 19.28 -1.27 10.32
CA ASP A 208 20.36 -1.62 9.37
C ASP A 208 19.81 -1.62 7.94
N PRO A 209 19.77 -0.45 7.28
CA PRO A 209 19.22 -0.31 5.93
C PRO A 209 19.94 -1.15 4.87
N GLU A 210 21.19 -1.55 5.11
CA GLU A 210 22.00 -2.35 4.18
C GLU A 210 21.84 -3.86 4.41
N ASN A 211 21.04 -4.29 5.37
CA ASN A 211 20.77 -5.70 5.61
C ASN A 211 19.92 -6.30 4.47
N GLU A 212 20.61 -6.88 3.51
CA GLU A 212 20.01 -7.44 2.29
C GLU A 212 18.91 -8.46 2.59
N TYR A 213 19.14 -9.36 3.55
CA TYR A 213 18.15 -10.37 3.93
C TYR A 213 16.88 -9.73 4.49
N ALA A 214 17.00 -8.76 5.39
CA ALA A 214 15.84 -8.08 5.94
C ALA A 214 15.09 -7.30 4.85
N ARG A 215 15.78 -6.63 3.94
CA ARG A 215 15.18 -5.94 2.78
C ARG A 215 14.42 -6.90 1.87
N GLU A 216 15.02 -8.05 1.55
CA GLU A 216 14.38 -9.09 0.76
C GLU A 216 13.10 -9.61 1.45
N GLN A 217 13.18 -9.93 2.75
CA GLN A 217 12.04 -10.42 3.50
C GLN A 217 10.91 -9.39 3.56
N MET A 218 11.22 -8.11 3.74
CA MET A 218 10.23 -7.04 3.73
C MET A 218 9.57 -6.87 2.36
N LEU A 219 10.33 -6.96 1.26
CA LEU A 219 9.78 -6.85 -0.09
C LEU A 219 8.85 -8.03 -0.42
N ILE A 220 9.24 -9.26 -0.03
CA ILE A 220 8.38 -10.44 -0.17
C ILE A 220 7.10 -10.27 0.65
N ALA A 221 7.20 -9.79 1.90
CA ALA A 221 6.05 -9.57 2.76
C ALA A 221 5.07 -8.52 2.18
N ALA A 222 5.58 -7.43 1.60
CA ALA A 222 4.76 -6.43 0.95
C ALA A 222 4.00 -7.01 -0.26
N TYR A 223 4.66 -7.84 -1.06
CA TYR A 223 4.02 -8.54 -2.17
C TYR A 223 2.94 -9.51 -1.69
N GLU A 224 3.25 -10.36 -0.68
CA GLU A 224 2.29 -11.28 -0.06
C GLU A 224 1.06 -10.51 0.47
N ALA A 225 1.28 -9.39 1.18
CA ALA A 225 0.21 -8.52 1.68
C ALA A 225 -0.61 -7.88 0.55
N GLY A 226 0.03 -7.49 -0.56
CA GLY A 226 -0.63 -7.02 -1.77
C GLY A 226 -1.57 -8.07 -2.37
N VAL A 227 -1.11 -9.32 -2.49
CA VAL A 227 -1.96 -10.45 -2.90
C VAL A 227 -3.15 -10.62 -1.96
N CYS A 228 -2.94 -10.45 -0.64
CA CYS A 228 -4.01 -10.58 0.35
C CYS A 228 -5.09 -9.50 0.16
N ILE A 229 -4.72 -8.23 0.11
CA ILE A 229 -5.71 -7.13 -0.03
C ILE A 229 -6.43 -7.18 -1.37
N ASN A 230 -5.77 -7.66 -2.43
CA ASN A 230 -6.40 -7.85 -3.74
C ASN A 230 -7.58 -8.83 -3.69
N ASN A 231 -7.53 -9.82 -2.80
CA ASN A 231 -8.50 -10.91 -2.73
C ASN A 231 -9.36 -10.93 -1.46
N ALA A 232 -8.95 -10.24 -0.38
CA ALA A 232 -9.67 -10.20 0.90
C ALA A 232 -10.00 -8.77 1.37
N SER A 233 -9.50 -7.74 0.69
CA SER A 233 -9.74 -6.33 1.00
C SER A 233 -9.11 -5.86 2.34
N VAL A 234 -9.15 -4.56 2.55
CA VAL A 234 -8.79 -3.87 3.80
C VAL A 234 -10.04 -3.60 4.64
N THR A 235 -9.87 -3.20 5.91
CA THR A 235 -10.95 -3.06 6.88
C THR A 235 -10.97 -1.67 7.56
N ILE A 236 -11.16 -1.64 8.88
CA ILE A 236 -11.38 -0.42 9.66
C ILE A 236 -10.18 0.55 9.66
N VAL A 237 -8.93 0.03 9.72
CA VAL A 237 -7.74 0.89 9.76
C VAL A 237 -7.67 1.75 8.52
N HIS A 238 -7.71 1.12 7.33
CA HIS A 238 -7.69 1.86 6.06
C HIS A 238 -8.90 2.75 5.86
N GLY A 239 -10.07 2.35 6.37
CA GLY A 239 -11.25 3.20 6.35
C GLY A 239 -11.03 4.50 7.10
N MET A 240 -10.47 4.41 8.31
CA MET A 240 -10.26 5.54 9.20
C MET A 240 -9.01 6.37 8.87
N SER A 241 -7.99 5.77 8.26
CA SER A 241 -6.74 6.48 7.93
C SER A 241 -6.86 7.44 6.74
N ARG A 242 -7.71 7.11 5.77
CA ARG A 242 -7.88 7.93 4.55
C ARG A 242 -8.31 9.38 4.85
N PRO A 243 -9.31 9.64 5.70
CA PRO A 243 -9.66 11.01 6.08
C PRO A 243 -8.53 11.75 6.79
N ILE A 244 -7.75 11.06 7.64
CA ILE A 244 -6.58 11.67 8.31
C ILE A 244 -5.54 12.08 7.27
N GLY A 245 -5.21 11.18 6.34
CA GLY A 245 -4.27 11.48 5.25
C GLY A 245 -4.72 12.66 4.40
N ALA A 246 -6.00 12.73 4.04
CA ALA A 246 -6.56 13.79 3.21
C ALA A 246 -6.57 15.16 3.92
N LEU A 247 -7.06 15.23 5.17
CA LEU A 247 -7.27 16.48 5.88
C LEU A 247 -6.02 17.04 6.56
N PHE A 248 -5.09 16.16 6.95
CA PHE A 248 -3.89 16.54 7.70
C PHE A 248 -2.59 16.26 6.95
N HIS A 249 -2.68 15.81 5.70
CA HIS A 249 -1.54 15.51 4.82
C HIS A 249 -0.53 14.52 5.44
N VAL A 250 -1.04 13.55 6.20
CA VAL A 250 -0.24 12.47 6.77
C VAL A 250 0.02 11.42 5.69
N PRO A 251 1.27 10.99 5.49
CA PRO A 251 1.57 9.90 4.56
C PRO A 251 0.78 8.63 4.90
N HIS A 252 0.30 7.92 3.89
CA HIS A 252 -0.65 6.81 4.03
C HIS A 252 -0.23 5.76 5.06
N GLY A 253 0.98 5.20 4.94
CA GLY A 253 1.47 4.18 5.87
C GLY A 253 1.65 4.69 7.31
N ILE A 254 1.96 5.99 7.49
CA ILE A 254 2.03 6.60 8.83
C ILE A 254 0.62 6.74 9.43
N SER A 255 -0.36 7.21 8.64
CA SER A 255 -1.73 7.33 9.14
C SER A 255 -2.36 5.98 9.47
N ASN A 256 -2.03 4.91 8.74
CA ASN A 256 -2.42 3.55 9.11
C ASN A 256 -1.79 3.15 10.45
N ALA A 257 -0.46 3.28 10.56
CA ALA A 257 0.28 2.87 11.75
C ALA A 257 -0.16 3.60 13.04
N MET A 258 -0.52 4.88 12.96
CA MET A 258 -1.07 5.64 14.08
C MET A 258 -2.39 5.08 14.60
N LEU A 259 -3.17 4.44 13.72
CA LEU A 259 -4.49 3.87 14.01
C LEU A 259 -4.43 2.40 14.43
N ASP A 260 -3.39 1.67 14.00
CA ASP A 260 -3.32 0.21 14.09
C ASP A 260 -3.68 -0.31 15.47
N ILE A 261 -3.07 0.22 16.53
CA ILE A 261 -3.25 -0.31 17.90
C ILE A 261 -4.72 -0.20 18.35
N LYS A 262 -5.34 0.95 18.14
CA LYS A 262 -6.71 1.20 18.61
C LYS A 262 -7.75 0.49 17.71
N CYS A 263 -7.57 0.54 16.38
CA CYS A 263 -8.46 -0.11 15.44
C CYS A 263 -8.38 -1.64 15.51
N LEU A 264 -7.17 -2.19 15.57
CA LEU A 264 -6.98 -3.64 15.67
C LEU A 264 -7.37 -4.16 17.06
N GLY A 265 -7.18 -3.39 18.12
CA GLY A 265 -7.71 -3.69 19.45
C GLY A 265 -9.24 -3.76 19.47
N PHE A 266 -9.92 -2.87 18.73
CA PHE A 266 -11.35 -2.97 18.53
C PHE A 266 -11.73 -4.23 17.73
N ALA A 267 -11.03 -4.49 16.62
CA ALA A 267 -11.32 -5.64 15.75
C ALA A 267 -11.08 -6.99 16.47
N ALA A 268 -10.06 -7.09 17.32
CA ALA A 268 -9.72 -8.30 18.08
C ALA A 268 -10.86 -8.77 18.99
N GLN A 269 -11.69 -7.87 19.53
CA GLN A 269 -12.84 -8.24 20.35
C GLN A 269 -13.92 -9.04 19.59
N GLY A 270 -13.88 -9.06 18.25
CA GLY A 270 -14.77 -9.87 17.43
C GLY A 270 -14.07 -10.97 16.63
N ALA A 271 -12.74 -11.12 16.81
CA ALA A 271 -11.91 -12.06 16.03
C ALA A 271 -10.70 -12.55 16.85
N ALA A 272 -10.88 -12.77 18.18
CA ALA A 272 -9.78 -13.14 19.08
C ALA A 272 -9.02 -14.37 18.60
N ASP A 273 -9.71 -15.38 18.07
CA ASP A 273 -9.13 -16.59 17.50
C ASP A 273 -8.16 -16.30 16.33
N LYS A 274 -8.51 -15.37 15.45
CA LYS A 274 -7.64 -14.96 14.35
C LYS A 274 -6.42 -14.17 14.83
N PHE A 275 -6.59 -13.23 15.74
CA PHE A 275 -5.46 -12.51 16.33
C PHE A 275 -4.54 -13.45 17.12
N ALA A 276 -5.10 -14.44 17.85
CA ALA A 276 -4.34 -15.48 18.52
C ALA A 276 -3.53 -16.34 17.54
N ALA A 277 -4.15 -16.76 16.44
CA ALA A 277 -3.45 -17.51 15.40
C ALA A 277 -2.32 -16.69 14.76
N ALA A 278 -2.52 -15.39 14.53
CA ALA A 278 -1.49 -14.48 14.05
C ALA A 278 -0.34 -14.35 15.08
N ALA A 279 -0.67 -14.20 16.36
CA ALA A 279 0.32 -14.13 17.45
C ALA A 279 1.22 -15.38 17.50
N ARG A 280 0.60 -16.55 17.45
CA ARG A 280 1.33 -17.83 17.46
C ARG A 280 2.16 -18.04 16.20
N SER A 281 1.62 -17.67 15.03
CA SER A 281 2.33 -17.79 13.74
C SER A 281 3.56 -16.89 13.67
N THR A 282 3.48 -15.70 14.25
CA THR A 282 4.60 -14.74 14.31
C THR A 282 5.61 -15.07 15.41
N GLY A 283 5.25 -15.96 16.32
CA GLY A 283 6.07 -16.34 17.49
C GLY A 283 6.04 -15.31 18.62
N VAL A 284 5.08 -14.37 18.62
CA VAL A 284 4.96 -13.37 19.69
C VAL A 284 4.14 -13.87 20.89
N SER A 285 3.45 -15.00 20.74
CA SER A 285 2.77 -15.69 21.84
C SER A 285 2.89 -17.20 21.72
N GLU A 286 3.03 -17.86 22.89
CA GLU A 286 2.93 -19.32 23.05
C GLU A 286 1.67 -19.71 23.85
N SER A 287 0.81 -18.74 24.18
CA SER A 287 -0.39 -18.98 24.98
C SER A 287 -1.37 -19.90 24.25
N GLY A 288 -1.94 -20.85 24.96
CA GLY A 288 -3.05 -21.69 24.50
C GLY A 288 -4.41 -21.01 24.61
N ASP A 289 -4.50 -19.91 25.36
CA ASP A 289 -5.69 -19.08 25.50
C ASP A 289 -5.73 -18.02 24.40
N ASP A 290 -6.86 -17.92 23.68
CA ASP A 290 -6.98 -17.06 22.51
C ASP A 290 -7.04 -15.57 22.89
N ASP A 291 -7.69 -15.21 23.97
CA ASP A 291 -7.75 -13.81 24.42
C ASP A 291 -6.37 -13.32 24.88
N ALA A 292 -5.64 -14.16 25.62
CA ALA A 292 -4.27 -13.85 26.02
C ALA A 292 -3.33 -13.72 24.81
N ALA A 293 -3.41 -14.65 23.85
CA ALA A 293 -2.58 -14.60 22.65
C ALA A 293 -2.92 -13.38 21.76
N ALA A 294 -4.20 -13.03 21.61
CA ALA A 294 -4.62 -11.82 20.91
C ALA A 294 -4.08 -10.54 21.58
N GLN A 295 -4.07 -10.49 22.92
CA GLN A 295 -3.48 -9.38 23.66
C GLN A 295 -1.95 -9.33 23.49
N ASP A 296 -1.27 -10.48 23.44
CA ASP A 296 0.16 -10.54 23.13
C ASP A 296 0.47 -9.97 21.74
N PHE A 297 -0.37 -10.26 20.73
CA PHE A 297 -0.24 -9.67 19.40
C PHE A 297 -0.30 -8.14 19.44
N LEU A 298 -1.31 -7.57 20.11
CA LEU A 298 -1.47 -6.12 20.23
C LEU A 298 -0.30 -5.48 20.97
N THR A 299 0.20 -6.15 22.01
CA THR A 299 1.38 -5.71 22.76
C THR A 299 2.65 -5.74 21.90
N ALA A 300 2.82 -6.77 21.08
CA ALA A 300 3.95 -6.87 20.16
C ALA A 300 3.85 -5.81 19.04
N LEU A 301 2.66 -5.53 18.53
CA LEU A 301 2.40 -4.47 17.56
C LEU A 301 2.79 -3.09 18.13
N GLU A 302 2.39 -2.79 19.37
CA GLU A 302 2.78 -1.54 20.04
C GLU A 302 4.30 -1.42 20.17
N LYS A 303 4.99 -2.50 20.56
CA LYS A 303 6.45 -2.53 20.62
C LYS A 303 7.08 -2.30 19.24
N LEU A 304 6.50 -2.88 18.19
CA LEU A 304 6.96 -2.69 16.82
C LEU A 304 6.82 -1.23 16.37
N CYS A 305 5.65 -0.61 16.59
CA CYS A 305 5.44 0.81 16.28
C CYS A 305 6.50 1.69 16.95
N ARG A 306 6.79 1.45 18.25
CA ARG A 306 7.84 2.17 18.97
C ARG A 306 9.24 1.91 18.41
N ALA A 307 9.55 0.66 18.05
CA ALA A 307 10.86 0.28 17.51
C ALA A 307 11.20 0.91 16.17
N VAL A 308 10.18 1.26 15.38
CA VAL A 308 10.33 1.95 14.08
C VAL A 308 9.88 3.42 14.14
N GLU A 309 9.78 3.96 15.36
CA GLU A 309 9.54 5.38 15.66
C GLU A 309 8.28 5.94 14.99
N ILE A 310 7.15 5.17 15.00
CA ILE A 310 5.87 5.68 14.53
C ILE A 310 5.38 6.76 15.51
N PRO A 311 5.14 8.00 15.04
CA PRO A 311 4.69 9.09 15.89
C PRO A 311 3.21 8.93 16.26
N THR A 312 2.82 9.49 17.40
CA THR A 312 1.41 9.77 17.72
C THR A 312 0.89 10.94 16.87
N LEU A 313 -0.43 11.17 16.88
CA LEU A 313 -1.03 12.34 16.20
C LEU A 313 -0.42 13.65 16.68
N ALA A 314 -0.20 13.79 18.00
CA ALA A 314 0.38 14.97 18.62
C ALA A 314 1.85 15.17 18.24
N GLU A 315 2.66 14.10 18.27
CA GLU A 315 4.08 14.13 17.88
C GLU A 315 4.26 14.43 16.39
N TYR A 316 3.32 14.02 15.55
CA TYR A 316 3.30 14.37 14.13
C TYR A 316 2.95 15.84 13.90
N GLY A 317 2.35 16.51 14.89
CA GLY A 317 1.99 17.92 14.83
C GLY A 317 0.55 18.17 14.34
N ILE A 318 -0.33 17.19 14.46
CA ILE A 318 -1.75 17.38 14.16
C ILE A 318 -2.38 18.27 15.25
N ASP A 319 -3.08 19.32 14.83
CA ASP A 319 -3.81 20.19 15.74
C ASP A 319 -5.03 19.46 16.33
N ARG A 320 -5.06 19.35 17.66
CA ARG A 320 -6.09 18.61 18.40
C ARG A 320 -7.48 19.21 18.20
N GLU A 321 -7.62 20.55 18.30
CA GLU A 321 -8.92 21.21 18.19
C GLU A 321 -9.48 21.06 16.77
N LYS A 322 -8.64 21.23 15.75
CA LYS A 322 -8.99 20.99 14.36
C LYS A 322 -9.41 19.53 14.14
N PHE A 323 -8.68 18.56 14.71
CA PHE A 323 -9.01 17.14 14.58
C PHE A 323 -10.43 16.85 15.12
N PHE A 324 -10.73 17.30 16.34
CA PHE A 324 -12.06 17.10 16.96
C PHE A 324 -13.17 17.85 16.19
N SER A 325 -12.88 19.02 15.62
CA SER A 325 -13.86 19.79 14.84
C SER A 325 -14.30 19.12 13.54
N VAL A 326 -13.46 18.24 12.96
CA VAL A 326 -13.74 17.52 11.71
C VAL A 326 -13.99 16.01 11.91
N MET A 327 -13.94 15.54 13.16
CA MET A 327 -14.00 14.12 13.50
C MET A 327 -15.30 13.45 13.03
N ASP A 328 -16.43 14.15 13.11
CA ASP A 328 -17.74 13.63 12.65
C ASP A 328 -17.74 13.40 11.13
N LYS A 329 -17.20 14.36 10.37
CA LYS A 329 -17.01 14.22 8.91
C LYS A 329 -16.06 13.08 8.58
N MET A 330 -14.93 12.94 9.30
CA MET A 330 -13.99 11.85 9.09
C MET A 330 -14.65 10.50 9.33
N ALA A 331 -15.54 10.39 10.30
CA ALA A 331 -16.28 9.14 10.56
C ALA A 331 -17.24 8.81 9.41
N ASP A 332 -17.94 9.81 8.86
CA ASP A 332 -18.81 9.63 7.69
C ASP A 332 -18.01 9.20 6.47
N ASP A 333 -16.89 9.84 6.19
CA ASP A 333 -15.99 9.50 5.07
C ASP A 333 -15.41 8.08 5.23
N ALA A 334 -15.06 7.68 6.45
CA ALA A 334 -14.59 6.33 6.76
C ALA A 334 -15.66 5.28 6.43
N ILE A 335 -16.91 5.48 6.86
CA ILE A 335 -18.04 4.59 6.55
C ILE A 335 -18.30 4.56 5.04
N ALA A 336 -18.35 5.73 4.39
CA ALA A 336 -18.61 5.86 2.96
C ALA A 336 -17.54 5.13 2.10
N SER A 337 -16.31 4.98 2.60
CA SER A 337 -15.25 4.21 1.94
C SER A 337 -15.59 2.73 1.75
N GLY A 338 -16.52 2.20 2.52
CA GLY A 338 -16.91 0.79 2.53
C GLY A 338 -15.92 -0.15 3.22
N SER A 339 -14.71 0.30 3.54
CA SER A 339 -13.67 -0.54 4.15
C SER A 339 -14.05 -1.04 5.56
N PRO A 340 -14.61 -0.23 6.47
CA PRO A 340 -15.01 -0.69 7.80
C PRO A 340 -16.01 -1.85 7.77
N SER A 341 -16.87 -1.92 6.75
CA SER A 341 -17.87 -3.01 6.62
C SER A 341 -17.26 -4.38 6.38
N ASN A 342 -15.97 -4.45 5.98
CA ASN A 342 -15.25 -5.71 5.82
C ASN A 342 -14.70 -6.25 7.15
N THR A 343 -14.71 -5.48 8.23
CA THR A 343 -14.24 -5.91 9.56
C THR A 343 -15.16 -7.02 10.11
N ILE A 344 -14.61 -8.08 10.69
CA ILE A 344 -15.42 -9.19 11.25
C ILE A 344 -16.36 -8.65 12.34
N ARG A 345 -15.84 -7.86 13.27
CA ARG A 345 -16.68 -7.10 14.22
C ARG A 345 -17.45 -6.03 13.48
N GLU A 346 -18.75 -5.90 13.76
CA GLU A 346 -19.56 -4.81 13.22
C GLU A 346 -18.98 -3.46 13.68
N VAL A 347 -18.93 -2.51 12.73
CA VAL A 347 -18.39 -1.17 12.96
C VAL A 347 -19.48 -0.13 12.75
N THR A 348 -19.80 0.60 13.80
CA THR A 348 -20.74 1.72 13.76
C THR A 348 -20.00 3.06 13.65
N LYS A 349 -20.69 4.13 13.26
CA LYS A 349 -20.12 5.49 13.29
C LYS A 349 -19.66 5.86 14.71
N GLN A 350 -20.41 5.44 15.74
CA GLN A 350 -20.05 5.73 17.12
C GLN A 350 -18.73 5.02 17.55
N ASP A 351 -18.51 3.79 17.08
CA ASP A 351 -17.25 3.11 17.32
C ASP A 351 -16.06 3.86 16.71
N ILE A 352 -16.20 4.33 15.47
CA ILE A 352 -15.19 5.15 14.78
C ILE A 352 -14.91 6.43 15.55
N LEU A 353 -15.94 7.15 16.01
CA LEU A 353 -15.79 8.36 16.81
C LEU A 353 -15.06 8.07 18.12
N ASN A 354 -15.40 6.97 18.81
CA ASN A 354 -14.75 6.56 20.04
C ASN A 354 -13.26 6.22 19.81
N ILE A 355 -12.95 5.52 18.71
CA ILE A 355 -11.57 5.19 18.35
C ILE A 355 -10.79 6.47 18.05
N TYR A 356 -11.31 7.38 17.23
CA TYR A 356 -10.63 8.66 16.94
C TYR A 356 -10.36 9.48 18.21
N ALA A 357 -11.33 9.54 19.13
CA ALA A 357 -11.14 10.23 20.40
C ALA A 357 -10.01 9.60 21.23
N SER A 358 -9.94 8.27 21.26
CA SER A 358 -8.93 7.52 22.05
C SER A 358 -7.50 7.61 21.51
N LEU A 359 -7.28 8.15 20.31
CA LEU A 359 -5.94 8.37 19.77
C LEU A 359 -5.17 9.52 20.48
N TRP A 360 -5.87 10.28 21.32
CA TRP A 360 -5.33 11.42 22.06
C TRP A 360 -5.07 11.13 23.55
N ASP A 361 -5.35 9.90 24.01
CA ASP A 361 -5.21 9.45 25.41
C ASP A 361 -3.79 8.94 25.71
#